data_c6e5914ec40018ef0d0835698db17594
#
_entry.id   c6e5914ec40018ef0d0835698db17594
#
_cell.length_a   1.000
_cell.length_b   1.000
_cell.length_c   1.000
_cell.angle_alpha   90.00
_cell.angle_beta   90.00
_cell.angle_gamma   90.00
#
_symmetry.space_group_name_H-M   'P 1'
#
loop_
_entity.id
_entity.type
_entity.pdbx_description
1 polymer ?
#
loop_
_entity_poly.entity_id
_entity_poly.type
_entity_poly.pdbx_seq_one_letter_code
_entity_poly.pdbx_strand_id
1 'polypeptide(L)'
;IWYLMKLTIEQALQQGVAAHKEGKLQDAERLYRTILQSKPEHPDANHNLGLIAVSRGKTDTALPLFKTALEANPKIEQFWLSYIDALIKEKQLDNASKVIEQAKEHGVAKEKINVFERQLQSRTQDGNADSAQPSDSDINTLLQHYQHGEYGDAEQLAVSLTERFP
;
A
#
# COMPACT_ATOMS: atom_id res chain seq x y z
N ILE A 1 4.54 39.35 -30.65
CA ILE A 1 3.44 38.39 -30.73
C ILE A 1 3.95 37.10 -30.11
N TRP A 2 3.74 36.95 -28.78
CA TRP A 2 4.12 35.75 -28.05
C TRP A 2 2.96 34.75 -28.14
N TYR A 3 3.00 33.86 -29.12
CA TYR A 3 2.25 32.62 -29.09
C TYR A 3 2.88 31.74 -28.02
N LEU A 4 2.44 31.88 -26.78
CA LEU A 4 2.59 30.85 -25.77
C LEU A 4 1.80 29.65 -26.31
N MET A 5 2.49 28.71 -26.95
CA MET A 5 1.92 27.41 -27.29
C MET A 5 1.53 26.74 -25.97
N LYS A 6 0.24 26.83 -25.65
CA LYS A 6 -0.32 26.18 -24.48
C LYS A 6 -0.21 24.67 -24.76
N LEU A 7 0.65 23.98 -24.01
CA LEU A 7 0.77 22.52 -24.11
C LEU A 7 -0.61 21.90 -23.96
N THR A 8 -0.94 20.94 -24.82
CA THR A 8 -2.12 20.09 -24.60
C THR A 8 -1.88 19.20 -23.38
N ILE A 9 -2.94 18.70 -22.74
CA ILE A 9 -2.83 17.76 -21.62
C ILE A 9 -1.95 16.56 -22.01
N GLU A 10 -2.12 16.05 -23.23
CA GLU A 10 -1.36 14.93 -23.73
C GLU A 10 0.14 15.25 -23.89
N GLN A 11 0.46 16.40 -24.47
CA GLN A 11 1.84 16.86 -24.57
C GLN A 11 2.48 17.09 -23.20
N ALA A 12 1.75 17.68 -22.25
CA ALA A 12 2.22 17.87 -20.89
C ALA A 12 2.46 16.52 -20.19
N LEU A 13 1.58 15.52 -20.41
CA LEU A 13 1.74 14.19 -19.87
C LEU A 13 3.00 13.50 -20.44
N GLN A 14 3.19 13.52 -21.76
CA GLN A 14 4.35 12.94 -22.41
C GLN A 14 5.66 13.56 -21.91
N GLN A 15 5.71 14.88 -21.79
CA GLN A 15 6.88 15.59 -21.25
C GLN A 15 7.11 15.27 -19.77
N GLY A 16 6.03 15.17 -18.98
CA GLY A 16 6.10 14.79 -17.57
C GLY A 16 6.66 13.38 -17.38
N VAL A 17 6.20 12.42 -18.19
CA VAL A 17 6.71 11.05 -18.17
C VAL A 17 8.17 10.99 -18.60
N ALA A 18 8.57 11.73 -19.62
CA ALA A 18 9.97 11.81 -20.05
C ALA A 18 10.87 12.39 -18.94
N ALA A 19 10.47 13.52 -18.35
CA ALA A 19 11.18 14.14 -17.23
C ALA A 19 11.30 13.20 -16.03
N HIS A 20 10.21 12.46 -15.71
CA HIS A 20 10.21 11.48 -14.62
C HIS A 20 11.23 10.36 -14.87
N LYS A 21 11.26 9.80 -16.07
CA LYS A 21 12.24 8.76 -16.47
C LYS A 21 13.69 9.24 -16.43
N GLU A 22 13.92 10.52 -16.71
CA GLU A 22 15.24 11.16 -16.62
C GLU A 22 15.62 11.55 -15.18
N GLY A 23 14.77 11.30 -14.19
CA GLY A 23 15.00 11.69 -12.80
C GLY A 23 14.79 13.18 -12.52
N LYS A 24 14.27 13.95 -13.48
CA LYS A 24 13.93 15.37 -13.32
C LYS A 24 12.57 15.52 -12.62
N LEU A 25 12.54 15.07 -11.35
CA LEU A 25 11.28 14.93 -10.59
C LEU A 25 10.54 16.26 -10.39
N GLN A 26 11.25 17.39 -10.28
CA GLN A 26 10.63 18.71 -10.11
C GLN A 26 9.89 19.15 -11.38
N ASP A 27 10.49 18.92 -12.55
CA ASP A 27 9.87 19.25 -13.83
C ASP A 27 8.66 18.35 -14.10
N ALA A 28 8.81 17.06 -13.83
CA ALA A 28 7.71 16.09 -13.93
C ALA A 28 6.54 16.49 -13.02
N GLU A 29 6.82 16.79 -11.74
CA GLU A 29 5.80 17.22 -10.78
C GLU A 29 5.06 18.46 -11.25
N ARG A 30 5.77 19.48 -11.74
CA ARG A 30 5.18 20.70 -12.26
C ARG A 30 4.23 20.42 -13.42
N LEU A 31 4.62 19.56 -14.35
CA LEU A 31 3.81 19.17 -15.50
C LEU A 31 2.55 18.41 -15.07
N TYR A 32 2.67 17.43 -14.18
CA TYR A 32 1.50 16.69 -13.67
C TYR A 32 0.54 17.62 -12.90
N ARG A 33 1.05 18.53 -12.06
CA ARG A 33 0.21 19.52 -11.38
C ARG A 33 -0.52 20.44 -12.35
N THR A 34 0.14 20.85 -13.44
CA THR A 34 -0.50 21.65 -14.50
C THR A 34 -1.65 20.89 -15.17
N ILE A 35 -1.47 19.59 -15.41
CA ILE A 35 -2.55 18.73 -15.93
C ILE A 35 -3.72 18.70 -14.94
N LEU A 36 -3.43 18.48 -13.64
CA LEU A 36 -4.46 18.36 -12.61
C LEU A 36 -5.19 19.67 -12.31
N GLN A 37 -4.59 20.82 -12.61
CA GLN A 37 -5.31 22.12 -12.59
C GLN A 37 -6.43 22.19 -13.63
N SER A 38 -6.22 21.56 -14.79
CA SER A 38 -7.20 21.52 -15.88
C SER A 38 -8.14 20.33 -15.81
N LYS A 39 -7.64 19.19 -15.33
CA LYS A 39 -8.36 17.92 -15.20
C LYS A 39 -7.97 17.22 -13.89
N PRO A 40 -8.61 17.55 -12.77
CA PRO A 40 -8.27 17.04 -11.44
C PRO A 40 -8.27 15.50 -11.32
N GLU A 41 -9.14 14.84 -12.09
CA GLU A 41 -9.28 13.38 -12.09
C GLU A 41 -8.46 12.69 -13.19
N HIS A 42 -7.45 13.36 -13.77
CA HIS A 42 -6.63 12.72 -14.81
C HIS A 42 -5.87 11.52 -14.23
N PRO A 43 -6.14 10.27 -14.68
CA PRO A 43 -5.65 9.07 -14.00
C PRO A 43 -4.12 9.00 -13.98
N ASP A 44 -3.46 9.13 -15.14
CA ASP A 44 -2.00 9.02 -15.23
C ASP A 44 -1.27 10.15 -14.48
N ALA A 45 -1.81 11.38 -14.50
CA ALA A 45 -1.19 12.50 -13.79
C ALA A 45 -1.28 12.30 -12.27
N ASN A 46 -2.41 11.84 -11.76
CA ASN A 46 -2.56 11.48 -10.34
C ASN A 46 -1.63 10.34 -9.97
N HIS A 47 -1.61 9.24 -10.73
CA HIS A 47 -0.76 8.11 -10.44
C HIS A 47 0.73 8.50 -10.43
N ASN A 48 1.21 9.18 -11.47
CA ASN A 48 2.63 9.57 -11.57
C ASN A 48 3.03 10.59 -10.50
N LEU A 49 2.15 11.52 -10.14
CA LEU A 49 2.38 12.44 -9.02
C LEU A 49 2.44 11.68 -7.69
N GLY A 50 1.61 10.65 -7.50
CA GLY A 50 1.67 9.73 -6.37
C GLY A 50 3.02 9.00 -6.28
N LEU A 51 3.53 8.49 -7.40
CA LEU A 51 4.86 7.86 -7.45
C LEU A 51 5.97 8.82 -7.04
N ILE A 52 5.92 10.08 -7.46
CA ILE A 52 6.88 11.11 -7.02
C ILE A 52 6.75 11.36 -5.51
N ALA A 53 5.54 11.40 -4.96
CA ALA A 53 5.33 11.56 -3.53
C ALA A 53 5.95 10.39 -2.74
N VAL A 54 5.74 9.14 -3.17
CA VAL A 54 6.34 7.94 -2.57
C VAL A 54 7.86 7.99 -2.62
N SER A 55 8.45 8.38 -3.76
CA SER A 55 9.92 8.47 -3.91
C SER A 55 10.56 9.49 -2.96
N ARG A 56 9.78 10.45 -2.48
CA ARG A 56 10.19 11.46 -1.48
C ARG A 56 9.82 11.07 -0.04
N GLY A 57 9.36 9.84 0.19
CA GLY A 57 8.94 9.37 1.50
C GLY A 57 7.62 9.96 2.01
N LYS A 58 6.79 10.54 1.11
CA LYS A 58 5.48 11.13 1.43
C LYS A 58 4.35 10.20 0.97
N THR A 59 4.35 8.99 1.48
CA THR A 59 3.39 7.96 1.08
C THR A 59 1.96 8.33 1.48
N ASP A 60 1.79 8.99 2.62
CA ASP A 60 0.51 9.54 3.09
C ASP A 60 -0.11 10.49 2.05
N THR A 61 0.70 11.36 1.46
CA THR A 61 0.28 12.28 0.39
C THR A 61 -0.04 11.55 -0.92
N ALA A 62 0.60 10.41 -1.18
CA ALA A 62 0.37 9.62 -2.38
C ALA A 62 -0.98 8.87 -2.35
N LEU A 63 -1.49 8.49 -1.18
CA LEU A 63 -2.71 7.70 -1.05
C LEU A 63 -3.92 8.31 -1.77
N PRO A 64 -4.31 9.58 -1.54
CA PRO A 64 -5.44 10.19 -2.24
C PRO A 64 -5.21 10.28 -3.75
N LEU A 65 -3.98 10.47 -4.19
CA LEU A 65 -3.62 10.53 -5.61
C LEU A 65 -3.80 9.17 -6.29
N PHE A 66 -3.33 8.09 -5.68
CA PHE A 66 -3.51 6.73 -6.19
C PHE A 66 -5.00 6.34 -6.19
N LYS A 67 -5.72 6.69 -5.14
CA LYS A 67 -7.16 6.45 -5.06
C LYS A 67 -7.90 7.13 -6.22
N THR A 68 -7.63 8.42 -6.47
CA THR A 68 -8.23 9.17 -7.58
C THR A 68 -7.88 8.55 -8.93
N ALA A 69 -6.62 8.15 -9.14
CA ALA A 69 -6.21 7.48 -10.37
C ALA A 69 -6.98 6.18 -10.61
N LEU A 70 -7.10 5.36 -9.57
CA LEU A 70 -7.81 4.08 -9.61
C LEU A 70 -9.32 4.26 -9.88
N GLU A 71 -9.97 5.20 -9.21
CA GLU A 71 -11.39 5.53 -9.40
C GLU A 71 -11.66 6.05 -10.82
N ALA A 72 -10.74 6.84 -11.38
CA ALA A 72 -10.86 7.36 -12.73
C ALA A 72 -10.64 6.29 -13.82
N ASN A 73 -9.79 5.29 -13.57
CA ASN A 73 -9.55 4.19 -14.50
C ASN A 73 -9.18 2.87 -13.81
N PRO A 74 -10.17 2.10 -13.33
CA PRO A 74 -9.92 0.85 -12.63
C PRO A 74 -9.40 -0.30 -13.51
N LYS A 75 -9.32 -0.10 -14.84
CA LYS A 75 -8.80 -1.11 -15.77
C LYS A 75 -7.28 -1.19 -15.78
N ILE A 76 -6.60 -0.21 -15.23
CA ILE A 76 -5.14 -0.18 -15.21
C ILE A 76 -4.65 -0.92 -13.95
N GLU A 77 -4.13 -2.12 -14.16
CA GLU A 77 -3.62 -2.98 -13.09
C GLU A 77 -2.60 -2.27 -12.17
N GLN A 78 -1.69 -1.48 -12.77
CA GLN A 78 -0.65 -0.78 -12.03
C GLN A 78 -1.21 0.19 -10.97
N PHE A 79 -2.39 0.77 -11.19
CA PHE A 79 -3.00 1.67 -10.21
C PHE A 79 -3.41 0.92 -8.94
N TRP A 80 -3.96 -0.30 -9.08
CA TRP A 80 -4.25 -1.19 -7.95
C TRP A 80 -3.00 -1.50 -7.15
N LEU A 81 -1.95 -1.95 -7.84
CA LEU A 81 -0.70 -2.36 -7.20
C LEU A 81 -0.03 -1.21 -6.43
N SER A 82 0.02 -0.02 -7.02
CA SER A 82 0.60 1.17 -6.38
C SER A 82 -0.21 1.61 -5.15
N TYR A 83 -1.54 1.54 -5.22
CA TYR A 83 -2.40 1.91 -4.09
C TYR A 83 -2.30 0.91 -2.95
N ILE A 84 -2.32 -0.39 -3.24
CA ILE A 84 -2.14 -1.46 -2.23
C ILE A 84 -0.78 -1.32 -1.54
N ASP A 85 0.30 -1.15 -2.30
CA ASP A 85 1.65 -0.98 -1.74
C ASP A 85 1.74 0.24 -0.80
N ALA A 86 1.15 1.36 -1.22
CA ALA A 86 1.11 2.57 -0.40
C ALA A 86 0.31 2.37 0.90
N LEU A 87 -0.84 1.69 0.85
CA LEU A 87 -1.64 1.37 2.04
C LEU A 87 -0.86 0.48 3.03
N ILE A 88 -0.15 -0.53 2.53
CA ILE A 88 0.68 -1.41 3.35
C ILE A 88 1.84 -0.62 4.00
N LYS A 89 2.49 0.27 3.25
CA LYS A 89 3.57 1.13 3.78
C LYS A 89 3.08 2.06 4.89
N GLU A 90 1.88 2.61 4.74
CA GLU A 90 1.22 3.45 5.75
C GLU A 90 0.54 2.65 6.88
N LYS A 91 0.77 1.32 6.95
CA LYS A 91 0.20 0.42 7.96
C LYS A 91 -1.34 0.41 7.98
N GLN A 92 -1.99 0.82 6.90
CA GLN A 92 -3.44 0.76 6.73
C GLN A 92 -3.87 -0.64 6.24
N LEU A 93 -3.61 -1.67 7.07
CA LEU A 93 -3.71 -3.07 6.66
C LEU A 93 -5.14 -3.50 6.35
N ASP A 94 -6.13 -3.00 7.09
CA ASP A 94 -7.55 -3.29 6.82
C ASP A 94 -8.01 -2.70 5.48
N ASN A 95 -7.56 -1.49 5.16
CA ASN A 95 -7.84 -0.87 3.88
C ASN A 95 -7.13 -1.60 2.74
N ALA A 96 -5.88 -2.00 2.94
CA ALA A 96 -5.14 -2.79 1.97
C ALA A 96 -5.85 -4.12 1.66
N SER A 97 -6.33 -4.84 2.68
CA SER A 97 -7.10 -6.09 2.50
C SER A 97 -8.36 -5.87 1.66
N LYS A 98 -9.14 -4.82 1.93
CA LYS A 98 -10.33 -4.47 1.13
C LYS A 98 -9.99 -4.16 -0.32
N VAL A 99 -8.94 -3.39 -0.56
CA VAL A 99 -8.51 -3.02 -1.93
C VAL A 99 -7.96 -4.24 -2.67
N ILE A 100 -7.31 -5.17 -1.99
CA ILE A 100 -6.87 -6.45 -2.56
C ILE A 100 -8.06 -7.28 -3.06
N GLU A 101 -9.13 -7.40 -2.27
CA GLU A 101 -10.33 -8.13 -2.72
C GLU A 101 -10.97 -7.46 -3.94
N GLN A 102 -11.08 -6.14 -3.93
CA GLN A 102 -11.57 -5.39 -5.09
C GLN A 102 -10.68 -5.59 -6.33
N ALA A 103 -9.35 -5.60 -6.16
CA ALA A 103 -8.41 -5.84 -7.25
C ALA A 103 -8.61 -7.22 -7.89
N LYS A 104 -8.88 -8.26 -7.09
CA LYS A 104 -9.22 -9.61 -7.58
C LYS A 104 -10.50 -9.58 -8.42
N GLU A 105 -11.53 -8.90 -7.95
CA GLU A 105 -12.80 -8.76 -8.67
C GLU A 105 -12.63 -8.04 -10.02
N HIS A 106 -11.68 -7.12 -10.10
CA HIS A 106 -11.33 -6.40 -11.35
C HIS A 106 -10.32 -7.14 -12.23
N GLY A 107 -9.93 -8.36 -11.87
CA GLY A 107 -9.10 -9.22 -12.69
C GLY A 107 -7.61 -8.90 -12.66
N VAL A 108 -7.13 -8.23 -11.60
CA VAL A 108 -5.68 -8.06 -11.38
C VAL A 108 -5.01 -9.41 -11.23
N ALA A 109 -3.84 -9.59 -11.84
CA ALA A 109 -3.13 -10.86 -11.89
C ALA A 109 -2.88 -11.44 -10.48
N LYS A 110 -3.33 -12.69 -10.28
CA LYS A 110 -3.29 -13.38 -8.98
C LYS A 110 -1.87 -13.47 -8.41
N GLU A 111 -0.88 -13.66 -9.26
CA GLU A 111 0.53 -13.77 -8.86
C GLU A 111 1.03 -12.49 -8.20
N LYS A 112 0.59 -11.34 -8.71
CA LYS A 112 0.94 -10.02 -8.15
C LYS A 112 0.20 -9.77 -6.84
N ILE A 113 -1.06 -10.14 -6.77
CA ILE A 113 -1.87 -10.05 -5.54
C ILE A 113 -1.29 -10.91 -4.42
N ASN A 114 -0.88 -12.14 -4.70
CA ASN A 114 -0.31 -13.06 -3.71
C ASN A 114 0.94 -12.49 -3.02
N VAL A 115 1.69 -11.61 -3.67
CA VAL A 115 2.83 -10.91 -3.05
C VAL A 115 2.36 -10.01 -1.91
N PHE A 116 1.31 -9.23 -2.16
CA PHE A 116 0.75 -8.33 -1.14
C PHE A 116 0.04 -9.08 -0.02
N GLU A 117 -0.65 -10.17 -0.31
CA GLU A 117 -1.27 -11.02 0.72
C GLU A 117 -0.23 -11.58 1.68
N ARG A 118 0.91 -12.06 1.17
CA ARG A 118 2.03 -12.52 2.00
C ARG A 118 2.62 -11.38 2.85
N GLN A 119 2.75 -10.18 2.28
CA GLN A 119 3.21 -9.01 3.04
C GLN A 119 2.23 -8.62 4.16
N LEU A 120 0.93 -8.72 3.91
CA LEU A 120 -0.08 -8.48 4.95
C LEU A 120 0.01 -9.52 6.06
N GLN A 121 0.10 -10.81 5.72
CA GLN A 121 0.22 -11.88 6.71
C GLN A 121 1.46 -11.71 7.61
N SER A 122 2.61 -11.39 7.03
CA SER A 122 3.82 -11.15 7.82
C SER A 122 3.66 -9.96 8.78
N ARG A 123 3.06 -8.87 8.33
CA ARG A 123 2.89 -7.66 9.15
C ARG A 123 1.80 -7.79 10.21
N THR A 124 0.78 -8.60 9.97
CA THR A 124 -0.23 -8.93 10.99
C THR A 124 0.35 -9.86 12.07
N GLN A 125 1.28 -10.73 11.72
CA GLN A 125 2.00 -11.56 12.69
C GLN A 125 3.00 -10.74 13.51
N ASP A 126 3.73 -9.81 12.90
CA ASP A 126 4.62 -8.88 13.61
C ASP A 126 3.85 -7.87 14.48
N GLY A 127 2.66 -7.45 14.03
CA GLY A 127 1.76 -6.60 14.82
C GLY A 127 1.15 -7.32 16.04
N ASN A 128 1.04 -8.64 15.99
CA ASN A 128 0.64 -9.46 17.13
C ASN A 128 1.80 -9.67 18.14
N ALA A 129 3.05 -9.48 17.71
CA ALA A 129 4.21 -9.50 18.61
C ALA A 129 4.31 -8.22 19.48
N ASP A 130 3.62 -7.13 19.08
CA ASP A 130 3.56 -5.87 19.84
C ASP A 130 2.18 -5.66 20.51
N SER A 131 1.28 -6.65 20.43
CA SER A 131 0.04 -6.68 21.20
C SER A 131 0.38 -7.04 22.65
N ALA A 132 -0.10 -6.24 23.59
CA ALA A 132 0.09 -6.48 25.04
C ALA A 132 -0.65 -7.77 25.53
N GLN A 133 -0.94 -8.71 24.64
CA GLN A 133 -1.65 -9.97 24.93
C GLN A 133 -1.07 -11.12 24.12
N PRO A 134 -1.04 -12.35 24.70
CA PRO A 134 -0.65 -13.56 24.01
C PRO A 134 -1.53 -13.82 22.78
N SER A 135 -0.95 -14.37 21.72
CA SER A 135 -1.72 -14.76 20.52
C SER A 135 -2.69 -15.90 20.82
N ASP A 136 -3.77 -16.02 20.03
CA ASP A 136 -4.67 -17.16 20.13
C ASP A 136 -3.94 -18.50 19.94
N SER A 137 -2.86 -18.53 19.15
CA SER A 137 -2.01 -19.71 18.97
C SER A 137 -1.26 -20.06 20.25
N ASP A 138 -0.71 -19.07 20.96
CA ASP A 138 -0.02 -19.29 22.23
C ASP A 138 -0.98 -19.83 23.29
N ILE A 139 -2.18 -19.25 23.35
CA ILE A 139 -3.26 -19.69 24.27
C ILE A 139 -3.70 -21.12 23.94
N ASN A 140 -3.93 -21.43 22.67
CA ASN A 140 -4.33 -22.77 22.24
C ASN A 140 -3.24 -23.82 22.54
N THR A 141 -1.96 -23.49 22.34
CA THR A 141 -0.84 -24.38 22.67
C THR A 141 -0.77 -24.66 24.16
N LEU A 142 -0.94 -23.61 24.99
CA LEU A 142 -0.99 -23.74 26.44
C LEU A 142 -2.14 -24.66 26.88
N LEU A 143 -3.34 -24.49 26.30
CA LEU A 143 -4.50 -25.32 26.58
C LEU A 143 -4.27 -26.77 26.16
N GLN A 144 -3.62 -27.03 25.01
CA GLN A 144 -3.28 -28.39 24.56
C GLN A 144 -2.35 -29.09 25.54
N HIS A 145 -1.25 -28.47 25.96
CA HIS A 145 -0.35 -29.05 26.97
C HIS A 145 -1.09 -29.38 28.28
N TYR A 146 -1.97 -28.45 28.72
CA TYR A 146 -2.76 -28.69 29.91
C TYR A 146 -3.75 -29.87 29.77
N GLN A 147 -4.45 -29.97 28.63
CA GLN A 147 -5.41 -31.04 28.34
C GLN A 147 -4.74 -32.42 28.21
N HIS A 148 -3.50 -32.47 27.71
CA HIS A 148 -2.72 -33.73 27.59
C HIS A 148 -1.99 -34.11 28.85
N GLY A 149 -2.09 -33.34 29.94
CA GLY A 149 -1.40 -33.61 31.20
C GLY A 149 0.08 -33.26 31.18
N GLU A 150 0.53 -32.50 30.19
CA GLU A 150 1.92 -32.03 30.03
C GLU A 150 2.13 -30.75 30.87
N TYR A 151 1.93 -30.88 32.17
CA TYR A 151 1.89 -29.68 33.06
C TYR A 151 3.22 -28.93 33.14
N GLY A 152 4.37 -29.63 32.97
CA GLY A 152 5.69 -29.01 32.95
C GLY A 152 5.87 -28.09 31.74
N ASP A 153 5.43 -28.54 30.57
CA ASP A 153 5.48 -27.73 29.33
C ASP A 153 4.49 -26.59 29.35
N ALA A 154 3.30 -26.83 29.90
CA ALA A 154 2.30 -25.79 30.12
C ALA A 154 2.81 -24.68 31.06
N GLU A 155 3.48 -25.05 32.17
CA GLU A 155 4.06 -24.11 33.12
C GLU A 155 5.16 -23.26 32.49
N GLN A 156 6.10 -23.89 31.75
CA GLN A 156 7.18 -23.19 31.05
C GLN A 156 6.63 -22.19 30.02
N LEU A 157 5.61 -22.60 29.26
CA LEU A 157 4.98 -21.72 28.27
C LEU A 157 4.25 -20.56 28.96
N ALA A 158 3.53 -20.82 30.06
CA ALA A 158 2.84 -19.78 30.82
C ALA A 158 3.82 -18.73 31.40
N VAL A 159 4.95 -19.19 31.96
CA VAL A 159 6.00 -18.29 32.46
C VAL A 159 6.57 -17.44 31.32
N SER A 160 6.92 -18.07 30.20
CA SER A 160 7.40 -17.35 29.01
C SER A 160 6.41 -16.31 28.48
N LEU A 161 5.11 -16.63 28.49
CA LEU A 161 4.06 -15.70 28.08
C LEU A 161 3.91 -14.52 29.07
N THR A 162 4.00 -14.75 30.38
CA THR A 162 3.92 -13.67 31.37
C THR A 162 5.16 -12.76 31.37
N GLU A 163 6.33 -13.26 30.96
CA GLU A 163 7.53 -12.45 30.77
C GLU A 163 7.44 -11.59 29.50
N ARG A 164 6.82 -12.10 28.44
CA ARG A 164 6.63 -11.37 27.17
C ARG A 164 5.48 -10.38 27.22
N PHE A 165 4.47 -10.64 28.04
CA PHE A 165 3.23 -9.84 28.15
C PHE A 165 2.93 -9.52 29.63
N PRO A 166 3.72 -8.62 30.24
CA PRO A 166 3.61 -8.25 31.66
C PRO A 166 2.32 -7.52 32.00
#